data_6a321690a7bfc79d91606d5200b8df3f
#
_entry.id   6a321690a7bfc79d91606d5200b8df3f
#
_cell.length_a   1.000
_cell.length_b   1.000
_cell.length_c   1.000
_cell.angle_alpha   90.00
_cell.angle_beta   90.00
_cell.angle_gamma   90.00
#
_symmetry.space_group_name_H-M   'P 1'
#
loop_
_entity.id
_entity.type
_entity.pdbx_description
1 polymer ?
#
loop_
_entity_poly.entity_id
_entity_poly.type
_entity_poly.pdbx_seq_one_letter_code
_entity_poly.pdbx_strand_id
1 'polypeptide(L)'
;MERYRVTPGKKVDLSKWDPNDKIVFPKGKKVGKEHLQQLNKELETLQELLFAEGKHKVLIVLQAMDTGGKDGTIRHVFEGVNPQGVKVASFKAPTREELAHDYLWRIHKHTPGKGEIVIFNRSHYEDVLVVRVHDLVPEAVWSKRYEHIAAFEKALADEGTTILKFYLHIDKNEQKERLQARLDEPHKNWKFSLGDLEERKLWDQYTTAFESALEKTSTESSPWYVIPANRKWYRNLVISSIIIEKLKSLNMSYPEAEDDLSGVVIE
;
A
#
# COMPACT_ATOMS: atom_id res chain seq x y z
N MET A 1 -7.04 -1.79 -14.64
CA MET A 1 -7.40 -1.04 -13.39
C MET A 1 -7.09 0.47 -13.46
N GLU A 2 -6.84 1.01 -14.63
CA GLU A 2 -6.40 2.40 -14.90
C GLU A 2 -7.32 3.50 -14.33
N ARG A 3 -8.65 3.24 -14.19
CA ARG A 3 -9.58 4.22 -13.64
C ARG A 3 -9.26 4.68 -12.21
N TYR A 4 -8.51 3.88 -11.44
CA TYR A 4 -8.09 4.22 -10.07
C TYR A 4 -6.70 4.83 -10.02
N ARG A 5 -5.98 4.86 -11.14
CA ARG A 5 -4.65 5.42 -11.24
C ARG A 5 -4.69 6.94 -11.26
N VAL A 6 -3.85 7.56 -10.46
CA VAL A 6 -3.63 9.01 -10.48
C VAL A 6 -2.75 9.35 -11.67
N THR A 7 -3.26 10.16 -12.59
CA THR A 7 -2.49 10.63 -13.74
C THR A 7 -1.37 11.57 -13.28
N PRO A 8 -0.09 11.28 -13.60
CA PRO A 8 1.01 12.16 -13.23
C PRO A 8 0.80 13.62 -13.68
N GLY A 9 1.14 14.55 -12.80
CA GLY A 9 1.06 15.99 -13.06
C GLY A 9 -0.36 16.58 -13.12
N LYS A 10 -1.41 15.79 -12.91
CA LYS A 10 -2.78 16.29 -12.83
C LYS A 10 -3.18 16.56 -11.39
N LYS A 11 -3.88 17.68 -11.19
CA LYS A 11 -4.47 18.04 -9.90
C LYS A 11 -5.41 16.92 -9.42
N VAL A 12 -5.27 16.55 -8.15
CA VAL A 12 -6.11 15.58 -7.48
C VAL A 12 -7.15 16.30 -6.64
N ASP A 13 -8.40 15.89 -6.78
CA ASP A 13 -9.54 16.36 -6.00
C ASP A 13 -10.29 15.09 -5.52
N LEU A 14 -10.07 14.71 -4.27
CA LEU A 14 -10.63 13.48 -3.70
C LEU A 14 -12.15 13.48 -3.61
N SER A 15 -12.80 14.64 -3.67
CA SER A 15 -14.27 14.72 -3.70
C SER A 15 -14.87 14.12 -4.97
N LYS A 16 -14.09 13.99 -6.04
CA LYS A 16 -14.48 13.39 -7.32
C LYS A 16 -14.25 11.86 -7.37
N TRP A 17 -13.69 11.29 -6.33
CA TRP A 17 -13.44 9.86 -6.22
C TRP A 17 -14.49 9.25 -5.27
N ASP A 18 -15.39 8.44 -5.81
CA ASP A 18 -16.43 7.79 -5.01
C ASP A 18 -15.83 6.66 -4.14
N PRO A 19 -15.78 6.81 -2.79
CA PRO A 19 -15.30 5.76 -1.90
C PRO A 19 -16.19 4.52 -1.88
N ASN A 20 -17.40 4.62 -2.48
CA ASN A 20 -18.40 3.56 -2.64
C ASN A 20 -18.40 2.93 -4.04
N ASP A 21 -17.50 3.33 -4.94
CA ASP A 21 -17.46 2.77 -6.29
C ASP A 21 -17.36 1.23 -6.26
N LYS A 22 -18.08 0.60 -7.22
CA LYS A 22 -18.08 -0.87 -7.42
C LYS A 22 -18.23 -1.24 -8.90
N ILE A 23 -17.89 -0.34 -9.80
CA ILE A 23 -18.14 -0.50 -11.24
C ILE A 23 -17.38 -1.68 -11.82
N VAL A 24 -16.14 -1.90 -11.40
CA VAL A 24 -15.30 -2.99 -11.95
C VAL A 24 -15.80 -4.37 -11.52
N PHE A 25 -16.38 -4.49 -10.33
CA PHE A 25 -16.93 -5.75 -9.81
C PHE A 25 -18.39 -5.55 -9.35
N PRO A 26 -19.36 -5.47 -10.26
CA PRO A 26 -20.75 -5.11 -9.92
C PRO A 26 -21.55 -6.24 -9.28
N LYS A 27 -21.09 -7.49 -9.37
CA LYS A 27 -21.81 -8.72 -8.95
C LYS A 27 -22.03 -8.87 -7.43
N GLY A 28 -21.56 -7.92 -6.62
CA GLY A 28 -21.81 -7.88 -5.19
C GLY A 28 -20.84 -8.67 -4.31
N LYS A 29 -21.08 -8.60 -2.98
CA LYS A 29 -20.12 -9.06 -1.96
C LYS A 29 -19.85 -10.57 -1.99
N LYS A 30 -20.89 -11.41 -2.23
CA LYS A 30 -20.72 -12.88 -2.21
C LYS A 30 -19.79 -13.33 -3.32
N VAL A 31 -20.13 -12.97 -4.58
CA VAL A 31 -19.31 -13.28 -5.76
C VAL A 31 -17.92 -12.63 -5.65
N GLY A 32 -17.85 -11.40 -5.12
CA GLY A 32 -16.59 -10.72 -4.91
C GLY A 32 -15.66 -11.44 -3.94
N LYS A 33 -16.18 -12.07 -2.89
CA LYS A 33 -15.37 -12.88 -1.96
C LYS A 33 -14.87 -14.18 -2.61
N GLU A 34 -15.72 -14.86 -3.38
CA GLU A 34 -15.34 -16.05 -4.12
C GLU A 34 -14.23 -15.74 -5.14
N HIS A 35 -14.37 -14.62 -5.85
CA HIS A 35 -13.34 -14.15 -6.77
C HIS A 35 -12.03 -13.78 -6.07
N LEU A 36 -12.09 -13.15 -4.88
CA LEU A 36 -10.90 -12.85 -4.09
C LEU A 36 -10.11 -14.11 -3.73
N GLN A 37 -10.79 -15.21 -3.40
CA GLN A 37 -10.12 -16.49 -3.12
C GLN A 37 -9.34 -17.03 -4.33
N GLN A 38 -9.85 -16.80 -5.54
CA GLN A 38 -9.14 -17.16 -6.78
C GLN A 38 -7.91 -16.26 -6.98
N LEU A 39 -8.07 -14.95 -6.77
CA LEU A 39 -6.96 -14.00 -6.86
C LEU A 39 -5.87 -14.28 -5.81
N ASN A 40 -6.25 -14.71 -4.59
CA ASN A 40 -5.27 -15.06 -3.56
C ASN A 40 -4.40 -16.25 -3.98
N LYS A 41 -4.99 -17.30 -4.55
CA LYS A 41 -4.23 -18.44 -5.09
C LYS A 41 -3.30 -18.04 -6.25
N GLU A 42 -3.78 -17.16 -7.10
CA GLU A 42 -2.97 -16.64 -8.21
C GLU A 42 -1.81 -15.79 -7.70
N LEU A 43 -2.06 -14.95 -6.68
CA LEU A 43 -1.03 -14.15 -6.04
C LEU A 43 0.02 -15.02 -5.32
N GLU A 44 -0.42 -16.11 -4.64
CA GLU A 44 0.45 -17.10 -4.02
C GLU A 44 1.43 -17.69 -5.06
N THR A 45 0.91 -18.16 -6.19
CA THR A 45 1.74 -18.72 -7.29
C THR A 45 2.72 -17.69 -7.86
N LEU A 46 2.26 -16.46 -8.11
CA LEU A 46 3.11 -15.40 -8.64
C LEU A 46 4.17 -14.94 -7.64
N GLN A 47 3.86 -14.95 -6.35
CA GLN A 47 4.81 -14.61 -5.31
C GLN A 47 5.88 -15.68 -5.14
N GLU A 48 5.51 -16.97 -5.21
CA GLU A 48 6.47 -18.07 -5.20
C GLU A 48 7.42 -17.98 -6.40
N LEU A 49 6.88 -17.72 -7.58
CA LEU A 49 7.67 -17.53 -8.80
C LEU A 49 8.65 -16.36 -8.68
N LEU A 50 8.19 -15.22 -8.14
CA LEU A 50 9.04 -14.05 -7.90
C LEU A 50 10.19 -14.37 -6.94
N PHE A 51 9.89 -15.10 -5.87
CA PHE A 51 10.88 -15.54 -4.89
C PHE A 51 11.91 -16.50 -5.50
N ALA A 52 11.44 -17.51 -6.25
CA ALA A 52 12.29 -18.51 -6.89
C ALA A 52 13.21 -17.90 -7.97
N GLU A 53 12.66 -17.01 -8.80
CA GLU A 53 13.44 -16.34 -9.84
C GLU A 53 14.51 -15.41 -9.25
N GLY A 54 14.23 -14.72 -8.14
CA GLY A 54 15.18 -13.89 -7.42
C GLY A 54 15.73 -12.69 -8.20
N LYS A 55 14.97 -12.15 -9.18
CA LYS A 55 15.41 -11.02 -10.01
C LYS A 55 14.67 -9.73 -9.69
N HIS A 56 13.35 -9.80 -9.52
CA HIS A 56 12.49 -8.65 -9.33
C HIS A 56 12.35 -8.25 -7.86
N LYS A 57 12.06 -6.99 -7.61
CA LYS A 57 11.80 -6.39 -6.29
C LYS A 57 10.47 -5.67 -6.34
N VAL A 58 9.60 -5.87 -5.36
CA VAL A 58 8.27 -5.25 -5.34
C VAL A 58 8.05 -4.50 -4.02
N LEU A 59 7.77 -3.21 -4.12
CA LEU A 59 7.39 -2.36 -2.99
C LEU A 59 5.92 -1.95 -3.12
N ILE A 60 5.14 -2.25 -2.08
CA ILE A 60 3.73 -1.87 -1.97
C ILE A 60 3.57 -0.89 -0.83
N VAL A 61 3.08 0.31 -1.12
CA VAL A 61 2.83 1.35 -0.12
C VAL A 61 1.34 1.47 0.14
N LEU A 62 0.93 1.35 1.40
CA LEU A 62 -0.46 1.52 1.84
C LEU A 62 -0.59 2.77 2.70
N GLN A 63 -1.40 3.72 2.23
CA GLN A 63 -1.76 4.92 2.96
C GLN A 63 -3.28 5.07 3.06
N ALA A 64 -3.75 5.63 4.15
CA ALA A 64 -5.18 5.87 4.41
C ALA A 64 -5.35 6.80 5.61
N MET A 65 -6.50 7.44 5.71
CA MET A 65 -7.00 7.99 6.97
C MET A 65 -7.03 6.90 8.05
N ASP A 66 -7.07 7.27 9.31
CA ASP A 66 -7.23 6.30 10.39
C ASP A 66 -8.51 5.47 10.18
N THR A 67 -8.45 4.20 10.57
CA THR A 67 -9.46 3.18 10.28
C THR A 67 -9.66 2.85 8.78
N GLY A 68 -8.91 3.43 7.86
CA GLY A 68 -9.05 3.20 6.40
C GLY A 68 -8.87 1.74 5.97
N GLY A 69 -8.27 0.90 6.84
CA GLY A 69 -8.27 -0.56 6.68
C GLY A 69 -6.98 -1.15 6.13
N LYS A 70 -5.84 -0.48 6.33
CA LYS A 70 -4.51 -0.96 5.91
C LYS A 70 -4.22 -2.40 6.38
N ASP A 71 -4.35 -2.70 7.69
CA ASP A 71 -4.13 -4.05 8.24
C ASP A 71 -5.07 -5.10 7.63
N GLY A 72 -6.34 -4.72 7.43
CA GLY A 72 -7.32 -5.60 6.79
C GLY A 72 -7.01 -5.88 5.32
N THR A 73 -6.42 -4.92 4.61
CA THR A 73 -5.92 -5.09 3.25
C THR A 73 -4.77 -6.10 3.25
N ILE A 74 -3.76 -5.89 4.07
CA ILE A 74 -2.61 -6.79 4.18
C ILE A 74 -3.09 -8.22 4.48
N ARG A 75 -3.94 -8.38 5.50
CA ARG A 75 -4.45 -9.70 5.90
C ARG A 75 -5.17 -10.45 4.78
N HIS A 76 -6.02 -9.77 4.01
CA HIS A 76 -6.91 -10.45 3.06
C HIS A 76 -6.40 -10.48 1.63
N VAL A 77 -5.53 -9.55 1.23
CA VAL A 77 -4.90 -9.57 -0.10
C VAL A 77 -3.78 -10.59 -0.14
N PHE A 78 -3.01 -10.70 0.95
CA PHE A 78 -1.87 -11.61 1.05
C PHE A 78 -2.19 -12.90 1.85
N GLU A 79 -3.46 -13.27 1.91
CA GLU A 79 -3.89 -14.54 2.53
C GLU A 79 -3.38 -15.72 1.68
N GLY A 80 -2.62 -16.62 2.30
CA GLY A 80 -2.06 -17.82 1.66
C GLY A 80 -0.63 -17.67 1.11
N VAL A 81 -0.11 -16.46 0.91
CA VAL A 81 1.24 -16.28 0.38
C VAL A 81 2.32 -16.78 1.35
N ASN A 82 3.43 -17.27 0.80
CA ASN A 82 4.56 -17.71 1.60
C ASN A 82 5.24 -16.53 2.31
N PRO A 83 5.30 -16.54 3.66
CA PRO A 83 5.89 -15.44 4.43
C PRO A 83 7.39 -15.25 4.23
N GLN A 84 8.11 -16.22 3.67
CA GLN A 84 9.53 -16.08 3.39
C GLN A 84 9.85 -15.02 2.34
N GLY A 85 8.96 -14.83 1.37
CA GLY A 85 9.14 -13.85 0.30
C GLY A 85 8.35 -12.54 0.50
N VAL A 86 7.61 -12.39 1.62
CA VAL A 86 6.76 -11.21 1.88
C VAL A 86 7.07 -10.63 3.25
N LYS A 87 7.41 -9.34 3.29
CA LYS A 87 7.71 -8.61 4.53
C LYS A 87 6.74 -7.45 4.71
N VAL A 88 6.33 -7.19 5.95
CA VAL A 88 5.52 -6.02 6.30
C VAL A 88 6.33 -5.11 7.20
N ALA A 89 6.56 -3.88 6.74
CA ALA A 89 7.15 -2.82 7.54
C ALA A 89 6.05 -1.83 7.96
N SER A 90 5.88 -1.67 9.28
CA SER A 90 4.89 -0.76 9.85
C SER A 90 5.58 0.45 10.44
N PHE A 91 5.36 1.62 9.85
CA PHE A 91 5.99 2.86 10.29
C PHE A 91 5.08 3.58 11.29
N LYS A 92 5.51 3.57 12.55
CA LYS A 92 4.93 4.36 13.65
C LYS A 92 5.68 5.68 13.82
N ALA A 93 5.35 6.45 14.87
CA ALA A 93 6.15 7.60 15.25
C ALA A 93 7.64 7.21 15.31
N PRO A 94 8.54 8.04 14.76
CA PRO A 94 9.96 7.72 14.70
C PRO A 94 10.57 7.65 16.12
N THR A 95 11.51 6.73 16.28
CA THR A 95 12.32 6.62 17.50
C THR A 95 13.31 7.79 17.60
N ARG A 96 13.94 7.95 18.78
CA ARG A 96 14.98 8.97 18.97
C ARG A 96 16.18 8.78 18.03
N GLU A 97 16.55 7.53 17.73
CA GLU A 97 17.60 7.21 16.78
C GLU A 97 17.18 7.61 15.35
N GLU A 98 15.97 7.25 14.92
CA GLU A 98 15.45 7.59 13.60
C GLU A 98 15.35 9.11 13.40
N LEU A 99 15.00 9.87 14.44
CA LEU A 99 14.95 11.35 14.41
C LEU A 99 16.34 12.00 14.34
N ALA A 100 17.41 11.28 14.69
CA ALA A 100 18.80 11.78 14.57
C ALA A 100 19.31 11.71 13.12
N HIS A 101 18.61 11.02 12.24
CA HIS A 101 18.90 10.87 10.81
C HIS A 101 17.86 11.60 9.96
N ASP A 102 18.08 11.64 8.64
CA ASP A 102 17.04 12.07 7.72
C ASP A 102 15.87 11.08 7.73
N TYR A 103 14.67 11.56 7.37
CA TYR A 103 13.43 10.77 7.47
C TYR A 103 13.37 9.55 6.54
N LEU A 104 14.20 9.51 5.47
CA LEU A 104 14.28 8.37 4.55
C LEU A 104 15.21 7.26 5.05
N TRP A 105 16.11 7.56 6.00
CA TRP A 105 17.05 6.59 6.53
C TRP A 105 16.37 5.32 7.06
N ARG A 106 15.32 5.48 7.88
CA ARG A 106 14.54 4.35 8.41
C ARG A 106 13.74 3.62 7.33
N ILE A 107 13.37 4.32 6.26
CA ILE A 107 12.61 3.77 5.15
C ILE A 107 13.49 2.87 4.29
N HIS A 108 14.68 3.35 3.95
CA HIS A 108 15.60 2.63 3.06
C HIS A 108 15.98 1.24 3.57
N LYS A 109 16.13 1.07 4.88
CA LYS A 109 16.43 -0.24 5.53
C LYS A 109 15.37 -1.31 5.25
N HIS A 110 14.16 -0.91 4.90
CA HIS A 110 13.02 -1.80 4.66
C HIS A 110 12.66 -1.94 3.18
N THR A 111 13.43 -1.36 2.26
CA THR A 111 13.17 -1.55 0.82
C THR A 111 13.41 -3.00 0.40
N PRO A 112 12.67 -3.52 -0.62
CA PRO A 112 12.77 -4.92 -1.01
C PRO A 112 14.11 -5.26 -1.63
N GLY A 113 14.63 -6.44 -1.29
CA GLY A 113 15.66 -7.14 -2.04
C GLY A 113 15.09 -7.92 -3.23
N LYS A 114 15.96 -8.52 -4.03
CA LYS A 114 15.55 -9.39 -5.15
C LYS A 114 14.75 -10.59 -4.62
N GLY A 115 13.66 -10.92 -5.29
CA GLY A 115 12.74 -11.98 -4.90
C GLY A 115 11.75 -11.59 -3.79
N GLU A 116 11.76 -10.35 -3.31
CA GLU A 116 10.94 -9.93 -2.17
C GLU A 116 9.77 -9.02 -2.58
N ILE A 117 8.65 -9.20 -1.90
CA ILE A 117 7.55 -8.23 -1.82
C ILE A 117 7.60 -7.59 -0.44
N VAL A 118 7.79 -6.28 -0.38
CA VAL A 118 7.70 -5.53 0.88
C VAL A 118 6.47 -4.64 0.88
N ILE A 119 5.70 -4.70 1.97
CA ILE A 119 4.48 -3.93 2.17
C ILE A 119 4.74 -2.90 3.25
N PHE A 120 4.66 -1.63 2.90
CA PHE A 120 4.72 -0.52 3.84
C PHE A 120 3.32 -0.22 4.38
N ASN A 121 3.07 -0.53 5.66
CA ASN A 121 1.89 -0.10 6.39
C ASN A 121 2.17 1.26 7.02
N ARG A 122 1.66 2.34 6.44
CA ARG A 122 2.21 3.69 6.47
C ARG A 122 3.60 3.71 5.82
N SER A 123 4.24 4.86 5.69
CA SER A 123 5.51 4.94 4.96
C SER A 123 6.20 6.29 5.18
N HIS A 124 7.18 6.60 4.36
CA HIS A 124 7.80 7.92 4.22
C HIS A 124 6.82 9.05 3.90
N TYR A 125 5.61 8.72 3.48
CA TYR A 125 4.54 9.72 3.27
C TYR A 125 4.03 10.34 4.56
N GLU A 126 4.22 9.71 5.73
CA GLU A 126 3.91 10.34 7.02
C GLU A 126 4.64 11.69 7.18
N ASP A 127 5.80 11.84 6.54
CA ASP A 127 6.64 13.03 6.58
C ASP A 127 6.14 14.21 5.72
N VAL A 128 5.06 14.00 4.97
CA VAL A 128 4.28 15.04 4.26
C VAL A 128 2.79 14.98 4.59
N LEU A 129 2.38 14.07 5.47
CA LEU A 129 1.02 13.90 5.98
C LEU A 129 0.94 14.37 7.44
N VAL A 130 1.19 13.50 8.41
CA VAL A 130 1.13 13.84 9.84
C VAL A 130 2.07 14.98 10.19
N VAL A 131 3.27 14.99 9.65
CA VAL A 131 4.26 16.07 9.89
C VAL A 131 3.75 17.43 9.42
N ARG A 132 3.08 17.48 8.26
CA ARG A 132 2.44 18.68 7.73
C ARG A 132 1.21 19.10 8.55
N VAL A 133 0.32 18.15 8.85
CA VAL A 133 -0.97 18.43 9.51
C VAL A 133 -0.77 18.92 10.95
N HIS A 134 0.28 18.45 11.63
CA HIS A 134 0.61 18.84 13.01
C HIS A 134 1.74 19.87 13.11
N ASP A 135 2.17 20.45 11.98
CA ASP A 135 3.25 21.45 11.94
C ASP A 135 4.53 21.01 12.71
N LEU A 136 4.86 19.69 12.62
CA LEU A 136 6.02 19.12 13.31
C LEU A 136 7.36 19.67 12.81
N VAL A 137 7.39 20.17 11.59
CA VAL A 137 8.49 20.94 11.00
C VAL A 137 7.90 22.07 10.14
N PRO A 138 8.64 23.19 9.96
CA PRO A 138 8.17 24.31 9.15
C PRO A 138 7.80 23.93 7.71
N GLU A 139 6.87 24.65 7.10
CA GLU A 139 6.46 24.44 5.71
C GLU A 139 7.64 24.45 4.73
N ALA A 140 8.58 25.37 4.91
CA ALA A 140 9.80 25.44 4.11
C ALA A 140 10.65 24.16 4.15
N VAL A 141 10.41 23.26 5.11
CA VAL A 141 11.08 21.97 5.25
C VAL A 141 10.21 20.86 4.63
N TRP A 142 8.95 20.67 5.11
CA TRP A 142 8.14 19.56 4.62
C TRP A 142 7.72 19.73 3.16
N SER A 143 7.60 20.93 2.64
CA SER A 143 7.20 21.14 1.24
C SER A 143 8.22 20.61 0.23
N LYS A 144 9.50 20.58 0.58
CA LYS A 144 10.59 20.00 -0.25
C LYS A 144 10.58 18.48 -0.25
N ARG A 145 9.95 17.84 0.75
CA ARG A 145 9.95 16.39 0.88
C ARG A 145 9.19 15.68 -0.25
N TYR A 146 8.26 16.34 -0.92
CA TYR A 146 7.60 15.75 -2.11
C TYR A 146 8.61 15.44 -3.23
N GLU A 147 9.53 16.35 -3.50
CA GLU A 147 10.59 16.15 -4.50
C GLU A 147 11.58 15.07 -4.04
N HIS A 148 11.97 15.08 -2.75
CA HIS A 148 12.86 14.08 -2.20
C HIS A 148 12.24 12.67 -2.25
N ILE A 149 10.94 12.54 -1.94
CA ILE A 149 10.20 11.28 -2.03
C ILE A 149 10.14 10.78 -3.47
N ALA A 150 9.80 11.66 -4.42
CA ALA A 150 9.76 11.30 -5.84
C ALA A 150 11.14 10.87 -6.35
N ALA A 151 12.22 11.56 -5.95
CA ALA A 151 13.59 11.21 -6.30
C ALA A 151 14.02 9.86 -5.68
N PHE A 152 13.67 9.61 -4.43
CA PHE A 152 13.94 8.34 -3.74
C PHE A 152 13.23 7.16 -4.42
N GLU A 153 11.93 7.30 -4.71
CA GLU A 153 11.16 6.28 -5.42
C GLU A 153 11.69 6.06 -6.85
N LYS A 154 12.10 7.15 -7.53
CA LYS A 154 12.74 7.04 -8.84
C LYS A 154 14.04 6.25 -8.77
N ALA A 155 14.90 6.54 -7.80
CA ALA A 155 16.15 5.79 -7.62
C ALA A 155 15.89 4.29 -7.40
N LEU A 156 14.89 3.93 -6.58
CA LEU A 156 14.50 2.54 -6.39
C LEU A 156 13.97 1.90 -7.68
N ALA A 157 13.16 2.65 -8.45
CA ALA A 157 12.61 2.15 -9.72
C ALA A 157 13.69 1.98 -10.79
N ASP A 158 14.64 2.91 -10.91
CA ASP A 158 15.78 2.83 -11.82
C ASP A 158 16.66 1.61 -11.51
N GLU A 159 16.74 1.22 -10.23
CA GLU A 159 17.43 0.00 -9.75
C GLU A 159 16.54 -1.26 -9.81
N GLY A 160 15.41 -1.20 -10.53
CA GLY A 160 14.55 -2.36 -10.84
C GLY A 160 13.53 -2.70 -9.76
N THR A 161 13.18 -1.78 -8.87
CA THR A 161 12.07 -1.97 -7.94
C THR A 161 10.75 -1.57 -8.58
N THR A 162 9.80 -2.49 -8.64
CA THR A 162 8.41 -2.20 -8.98
C THR A 162 7.71 -1.58 -7.78
N ILE A 163 7.17 -0.37 -7.94
CA ILE A 163 6.51 0.37 -6.86
C ILE A 163 5.02 0.53 -7.17
N LEU A 164 4.17 0.10 -6.25
CA LEU A 164 2.72 0.27 -6.28
C LEU A 164 2.26 1.01 -5.03
N LYS A 165 1.57 2.14 -5.21
CA LYS A 165 1.12 2.95 -4.07
C LYS A 165 -0.41 3.02 -4.04
N PHE A 166 -1.00 2.69 -2.89
CA PHE A 166 -2.44 2.64 -2.70
C PHE A 166 -2.89 3.60 -1.60
N TYR A 167 -3.72 4.56 -1.96
CA TYR A 167 -4.48 5.35 -1.03
C TYR A 167 -5.87 4.73 -0.83
N LEU A 168 -6.15 4.24 0.38
CA LEU A 168 -7.43 3.61 0.71
C LEU A 168 -8.44 4.71 1.05
N HIS A 169 -9.25 5.09 0.07
CA HIS A 169 -10.18 6.20 0.16
C HIS A 169 -11.48 5.78 0.83
N ILE A 170 -11.72 6.31 2.03
CA ILE A 170 -12.98 6.21 2.77
C ILE A 170 -13.57 7.60 2.96
N ASP A 171 -14.87 7.70 3.15
CA ASP A 171 -15.49 8.94 3.58
C ASP A 171 -15.52 9.07 5.12
N LYS A 172 -15.84 10.29 5.58
CA LYS A 172 -15.87 10.63 7.00
C LYS A 172 -16.95 9.83 7.77
N ASN A 173 -18.06 9.44 7.11
CA ASN A 173 -19.11 8.65 7.74
C ASN A 173 -18.66 7.20 7.96
N GLU A 174 -18.07 6.57 6.95
CA GLU A 174 -17.50 5.24 7.08
C GLU A 174 -16.44 5.20 8.20
N GLN A 175 -15.59 6.24 8.32
CA GLN A 175 -14.64 6.33 9.41
C GLN A 175 -15.35 6.34 10.78
N LYS A 176 -16.43 7.12 10.91
CA LYS A 176 -17.24 7.18 12.14
C LYS A 176 -17.79 5.79 12.50
N GLU A 177 -18.39 5.10 11.52
CA GLU A 177 -18.94 3.75 11.73
C GLU A 177 -17.84 2.76 12.18
N ARG A 178 -16.66 2.85 11.58
CA ARG A 178 -15.52 1.98 11.96
C ARG A 178 -14.98 2.28 13.35
N LEU A 179 -14.92 3.54 13.75
CA LEU A 179 -14.53 3.95 15.10
C LEU A 179 -15.58 3.48 16.11
N GLN A 180 -16.87 3.68 15.81
CA GLN A 180 -17.96 3.21 16.66
C GLN A 180 -17.89 1.69 16.85
N ALA A 181 -17.68 0.92 15.78
CA ALA A 181 -17.52 -0.52 15.86
C ALA A 181 -16.31 -0.95 16.70
N ARG A 182 -15.26 -0.11 16.85
CA ARG A 182 -14.17 -0.39 17.78
C ARG A 182 -14.56 -0.22 19.24
N LEU A 183 -15.52 0.67 19.53
CA LEU A 183 -16.06 0.87 20.88
C LEU A 183 -17.07 -0.21 21.26
N ASP A 184 -17.96 -0.56 20.32
CA ASP A 184 -19.10 -1.45 20.57
C ASP A 184 -18.68 -2.93 20.65
N GLU A 185 -17.58 -3.31 19.98
CA GLU A 185 -17.12 -4.69 19.91
C GLU A 185 -15.91 -4.92 20.82
N PRO A 186 -16.06 -5.61 21.99
CA PRO A 186 -15.00 -5.75 23.00
C PRO A 186 -13.66 -6.25 22.45
N HIS A 187 -13.68 -7.18 21.49
CA HIS A 187 -12.48 -7.72 20.87
C HIS A 187 -11.76 -6.73 19.93
N LYS A 188 -12.34 -5.54 19.71
CA LYS A 188 -11.75 -4.44 18.93
C LYS A 188 -11.32 -3.26 19.77
N ASN A 189 -11.69 -3.20 21.06
CA ASN A 189 -11.41 -2.04 21.92
C ASN A 189 -9.91 -1.72 21.98
N TRP A 190 -9.04 -2.73 21.96
CA TRP A 190 -7.60 -2.54 21.96
C TRP A 190 -7.04 -1.74 20.76
N LYS A 191 -7.85 -1.56 19.70
CA LYS A 191 -7.52 -0.74 18.53
C LYS A 191 -8.03 0.69 18.63
N PHE A 192 -8.83 1.00 19.64
CA PHE A 192 -9.40 2.33 19.82
C PHE A 192 -8.44 3.21 20.63
N SER A 193 -8.27 4.44 20.18
CA SER A 193 -7.55 5.49 20.90
C SER A 193 -8.38 6.77 20.91
N LEU A 194 -8.36 7.49 22.03
CA LEU A 194 -8.94 8.85 22.08
C LEU A 194 -8.24 9.79 21.08
N GLY A 195 -6.96 9.54 20.79
CA GLY A 195 -6.22 10.25 19.74
C GLY A 195 -6.87 10.12 18.37
N ASP A 196 -7.51 8.98 18.04
CA ASP A 196 -8.24 8.81 16.77
C ASP A 196 -9.36 9.85 16.60
N LEU A 197 -9.95 10.34 17.69
CA LEU A 197 -11.00 11.37 17.66
C LEU A 197 -10.41 12.76 17.40
N GLU A 198 -9.24 13.04 17.95
CA GLU A 198 -8.54 14.30 17.70
C GLU A 198 -8.05 14.36 16.24
N GLU A 199 -7.45 13.28 15.74
CA GLU A 199 -7.05 13.17 14.33
C GLU A 199 -8.24 13.33 13.38
N ARG A 200 -9.41 12.81 13.75
CA ARG A 200 -10.64 12.98 12.96
C ARG A 200 -11.11 14.43 12.84
N LYS A 201 -10.81 15.30 13.81
CA LYS A 201 -11.11 16.74 13.73
C LYS A 201 -10.32 17.42 12.62
N LEU A 202 -9.13 16.88 12.30
CA LEU A 202 -8.21 17.37 11.28
C LEU A 202 -8.50 16.79 9.88
N TRP A 203 -9.65 16.17 9.66
CA TRP A 203 -10.03 15.47 8.41
C TRP A 203 -9.75 16.27 7.15
N ASP A 204 -10.13 17.54 7.11
CA ASP A 204 -9.98 18.38 5.92
C ASP A 204 -8.53 18.74 5.65
N GLN A 205 -7.73 18.92 6.71
CA GLN A 205 -6.29 19.14 6.61
C GLN A 205 -5.58 17.90 6.06
N TYR A 206 -5.95 16.70 6.56
CA TYR A 206 -5.45 15.44 6.01
C TYR A 206 -5.88 15.22 4.57
N THR A 207 -7.12 15.54 4.20
CA THR A 207 -7.59 15.45 2.82
C THR A 207 -6.71 16.29 1.90
N THR A 208 -6.47 17.55 2.25
CA THR A 208 -5.58 18.45 1.49
C THR A 208 -4.13 17.92 1.42
N ALA A 209 -3.63 17.34 2.51
CA ALA A 209 -2.29 16.76 2.53
C ALA A 209 -2.19 15.52 1.63
N PHE A 210 -3.20 14.64 1.64
CA PHE A 210 -3.27 13.48 0.74
C PHE A 210 -3.38 13.91 -0.71
N GLU A 211 -4.25 14.85 -1.07
CA GLU A 211 -4.36 15.38 -2.44
C GLU A 211 -3.00 15.87 -2.94
N SER A 212 -2.29 16.65 -2.11
CA SER A 212 -0.95 17.14 -2.45
C SER A 212 0.07 16.00 -2.63
N ALA A 213 0.03 14.98 -1.78
CA ALA A 213 0.92 13.83 -1.89
C ALA A 213 0.66 13.03 -3.17
N LEU A 214 -0.60 12.73 -3.46
CA LEU A 214 -1.03 12.01 -4.66
C LEU A 214 -0.64 12.76 -5.93
N GLU A 215 -0.91 14.07 -5.98
CA GLU A 215 -0.62 14.93 -7.14
C GLU A 215 0.88 15.04 -7.41
N LYS A 216 1.67 15.34 -6.36
CA LYS A 216 3.09 15.68 -6.51
C LYS A 216 4.02 14.48 -6.63
N THR A 217 3.57 13.29 -6.26
CA THR A 217 4.42 12.10 -6.21
C THR A 217 3.91 10.92 -7.04
N SER A 218 2.78 11.04 -7.74
CA SER A 218 2.39 10.02 -8.72
C SER A 218 3.23 10.19 -9.98
N THR A 219 3.95 9.12 -10.36
CA THR A 219 4.78 9.08 -11.57
C THR A 219 4.46 7.83 -12.38
N GLU A 220 4.99 7.72 -13.60
CA GLU A 220 4.82 6.53 -14.42
C GLU A 220 5.49 5.29 -13.78
N SER A 221 6.65 5.48 -13.16
CA SER A 221 7.40 4.39 -12.51
C SER A 221 6.91 4.04 -11.10
N SER A 222 6.25 4.98 -10.43
CA SER A 222 5.71 4.79 -9.06
C SER A 222 4.31 5.42 -8.94
N PRO A 223 3.29 4.81 -9.57
CA PRO A 223 1.95 5.37 -9.63
C PRO A 223 1.20 5.25 -8.30
N TRP A 224 0.38 6.25 -7.98
CA TRP A 224 -0.66 6.16 -6.98
C TRP A 224 -1.95 5.60 -7.56
N TYR A 225 -2.65 4.82 -6.75
CA TYR A 225 -4.01 4.38 -7.01
C TYR A 225 -4.92 4.83 -5.86
N VAL A 226 -6.01 5.54 -6.18
CA VAL A 226 -7.06 5.91 -5.23
C VAL A 226 -8.09 4.79 -5.20
N ILE A 227 -8.09 4.00 -4.14
CA ILE A 227 -8.89 2.78 -4.03
C ILE A 227 -10.17 3.03 -3.25
N PRO A 228 -11.37 2.79 -3.81
CA PRO A 228 -12.63 2.85 -3.09
C PRO A 228 -12.61 1.87 -1.92
N ALA A 229 -12.70 2.35 -0.67
CA ALA A 229 -12.42 1.55 0.50
C ALA A 229 -13.53 1.47 1.55
N ASN A 230 -14.72 2.08 1.32
CA ASN A 230 -15.88 1.88 2.16
C ASN A 230 -16.29 0.40 2.15
N ARG A 231 -16.28 -0.25 0.98
CA ARG A 231 -16.54 -1.68 0.87
C ARG A 231 -15.26 -2.49 0.93
N LYS A 232 -14.96 -3.07 2.09
CA LYS A 232 -13.73 -3.85 2.34
C LYS A 232 -13.48 -4.95 1.30
N TRP A 233 -14.55 -5.66 0.89
CA TRP A 233 -14.45 -6.73 -0.12
C TRP A 233 -14.03 -6.19 -1.49
N TYR A 234 -14.56 -5.04 -1.88
CA TYR A 234 -14.27 -4.40 -3.17
C TYR A 234 -12.85 -3.85 -3.22
N ARG A 235 -12.46 -3.12 -2.17
CA ARG A 235 -11.08 -2.66 -1.98
C ARG A 235 -10.07 -3.79 -2.19
N ASN A 236 -10.30 -4.93 -1.53
CA ASN A 236 -9.38 -6.07 -1.61
C ASN A 236 -9.29 -6.62 -3.05
N LEU A 237 -10.43 -6.77 -3.74
CA LEU A 237 -10.45 -7.21 -5.15
C LEU A 237 -9.65 -6.27 -6.06
N VAL A 238 -9.88 -4.97 -5.96
CA VAL A 238 -9.20 -3.99 -6.80
C VAL A 238 -7.69 -4.04 -6.57
N ILE A 239 -7.25 -4.05 -5.31
CA ILE A 239 -5.83 -4.10 -4.97
C ILE A 239 -5.19 -5.41 -5.44
N SER A 240 -5.81 -6.57 -5.17
CA SER A 240 -5.31 -7.86 -5.64
C SER A 240 -5.16 -7.90 -7.16
N SER A 241 -6.17 -7.39 -7.88
CA SER A 241 -6.12 -7.36 -9.35
C SER A 241 -4.99 -6.48 -9.88
N ILE A 242 -4.74 -5.30 -9.28
CA ILE A 242 -3.64 -4.41 -9.68
C ILE A 242 -2.28 -5.08 -9.44
N ILE A 243 -2.11 -5.71 -8.27
CA ILE A 243 -0.86 -6.39 -7.92
C ILE A 243 -0.60 -7.55 -8.89
N ILE A 244 -1.60 -8.40 -9.13
CA ILE A 244 -1.48 -9.55 -10.03
C ILE A 244 -1.19 -9.10 -11.47
N GLU A 245 -1.91 -8.10 -11.98
CA GLU A 245 -1.67 -7.51 -13.29
C GLU A 245 -0.21 -7.05 -13.42
N LYS A 246 0.31 -6.39 -12.38
CA LYS A 246 1.68 -5.91 -12.36
C LYS A 246 2.70 -7.06 -12.29
N LEU A 247 2.48 -8.05 -11.42
CA LEU A 247 3.37 -9.22 -11.32
C LEU A 247 3.42 -10.01 -12.64
N LYS A 248 2.29 -10.21 -13.31
CA LYS A 248 2.25 -10.84 -14.64
C LYS A 248 3.07 -10.08 -15.68
N SER A 249 3.06 -8.75 -15.63
CA SER A 249 3.82 -7.92 -16.56
C SER A 249 5.34 -8.01 -16.39
N LEU A 250 5.83 -8.62 -15.30
CA LEU A 250 7.27 -8.85 -15.08
C LEU A 250 7.83 -10.02 -15.92
N ASN A 251 6.95 -10.85 -16.51
CA ASN A 251 7.33 -11.99 -17.36
C ASN A 251 8.32 -12.95 -16.68
N MET A 252 8.07 -13.26 -15.42
CA MET A 252 8.91 -14.11 -14.58
C MET A 252 8.90 -15.58 -15.05
N SER A 253 10.01 -16.28 -14.82
CA SER A 253 10.15 -17.71 -15.07
C SER A 253 10.91 -18.38 -13.93
N TYR A 254 10.63 -19.67 -13.68
CA TYR A 254 11.45 -20.45 -12.77
C TYR A 254 12.89 -20.54 -13.29
N PRO A 255 13.90 -20.47 -12.39
CA PRO A 255 15.28 -20.70 -12.80
C PRO A 255 15.47 -22.11 -13.34
N GLU A 256 16.42 -22.27 -14.25
CA GLU A 256 16.87 -23.59 -14.65
C GLU A 256 17.53 -24.33 -13.46
N ALA A 257 17.44 -25.66 -13.46
CA ALA A 257 18.13 -26.43 -12.44
C ALA A 257 19.65 -26.22 -12.55
N GLU A 258 20.32 -26.06 -11.40
CA GLU A 258 21.79 -25.90 -11.37
C GLU A 258 22.51 -27.17 -11.78
N ASP A 259 21.91 -28.34 -11.50
CA ASP A 259 22.45 -29.67 -11.84
C ASP A 259 21.73 -30.28 -13.04
N ASP A 260 22.40 -31.15 -13.77
CA ASP A 260 21.75 -32.00 -14.77
C ASP A 260 20.92 -33.07 -14.07
N LEU A 261 19.60 -32.90 -14.16
CA LEU A 261 18.64 -33.81 -13.53
C LEU A 261 18.31 -35.03 -14.42
N SER A 262 18.91 -35.12 -15.61
CA SER A 262 18.73 -36.28 -16.51
C SER A 262 19.32 -37.54 -15.88
N GLY A 263 18.47 -38.56 -15.65
CA GLY A 263 18.89 -39.83 -15.07
C GLY A 263 19.01 -39.88 -13.53
N VAL A 264 18.63 -38.80 -12.82
CA VAL A 264 18.53 -38.82 -11.35
C VAL A 264 17.40 -39.74 -10.91
N VAL A 265 17.68 -40.76 -10.10
CA VAL A 265 16.70 -41.64 -9.47
C VAL A 265 16.84 -41.48 -7.96
N ILE A 266 15.72 -41.22 -7.30
CA ILE A 266 15.65 -41.18 -5.83
C ILE A 266 15.33 -42.58 -5.35
N GLU A 267 16.25 -43.23 -4.62
CA GLU A 267 16.10 -44.56 -4.04
C GLU A 267 15.25 -44.53 -2.75
#